data_61f3ee669e4fd42df74f079a456fe13f
#
_entry.id   61f3ee669e4fd42df74f079a456fe13f
#
_cell.length_a   1.000
_cell.length_b   1.000
_cell.length_c   1.000
_cell.angle_alpha   90.00
_cell.angle_beta   90.00
_cell.angle_gamma   90.00
#
_symmetry.space_group_name_H-M   'P 1'
#
loop_
_entity.id
_entity.type
_entity.pdbx_description
1 polymer ?
#
loop_
_entity_poly.entity_id
_entity_poly.type
_entity_poly.pdbx_seq_one_letter_code
_entity_poly.pdbx_strand_id
1 'polypeptide(L)'
;MNHSMTIPFGGKPDVVVLGAGAAGLMCAMQAARRGRKVLLLERSNKPGKKILMSGGGRCNFTNLYVEPNRFLSGNPHFCKSALSRYTQWDFMDLVQRHKIAYHEKSQGELFCDDSSRQILDMLLDECHLAGVQILTNCETHSVHKNERFELKTATGPISAQSLVVATGGLSIPKLGGSGFGYQLARQFDLNVLPTRAGLVPFTFTDSMHEITSRLSGLALEVAASTPDMSFSDAMLFTHRGLSGPAMLQLSSYWHDSEQISINLLPSRDPAHWIIEHKRRSPR
;
A
#
# COMPACT_ATOMS: atom_id res chain seq x y z
N MET A 1 36.46 17.94 3.32
CA MET A 1 36.27 18.31 1.90
C MET A 1 34.80 18.14 1.58
N ASN A 2 34.06 19.25 1.48
CA ASN A 2 32.63 19.24 1.13
C ASN A 2 32.50 18.88 -0.36
N HIS A 3 32.19 17.65 -0.66
CA HIS A 3 31.70 17.30 -1.98
C HIS A 3 30.25 17.79 -2.05
N SER A 4 30.06 19.02 -2.46
CA SER A 4 28.80 19.51 -2.99
C SER A 4 28.46 18.59 -4.17
N MET A 5 27.59 17.60 -3.95
CA MET A 5 26.99 16.87 -5.06
C MET A 5 26.21 17.88 -5.88
N THR A 6 26.76 18.23 -7.00
CA THR A 6 26.09 19.09 -8.01
C THR A 6 24.83 18.37 -8.41
N ILE A 7 23.67 19.00 -8.19
CA ILE A 7 22.38 18.50 -8.72
C ILE A 7 22.59 18.36 -10.24
N PRO A 8 22.38 17.19 -10.81
CA PRO A 8 22.79 16.91 -12.20
C PRO A 8 21.96 17.65 -13.28
N PHE A 9 20.99 18.47 -12.88
CA PHE A 9 20.31 19.38 -13.79
C PHE A 9 21.14 20.64 -14.03
N GLY A 10 21.33 21.00 -15.28
CA GLY A 10 21.80 22.34 -15.66
C GLY A 10 20.77 23.44 -15.33
N GLY A 11 20.06 23.35 -14.20
CA GLY A 11 19.04 24.28 -13.75
C GLY A 11 18.14 23.72 -12.66
N LYS A 12 17.21 24.54 -12.16
CA LYS A 12 16.24 24.15 -11.13
C LYS A 12 15.18 23.20 -11.72
N PRO A 13 14.78 22.09 -11.03
CA PRO A 13 13.69 21.25 -11.45
C PRO A 13 12.35 22.01 -11.46
N ASP A 14 11.45 21.63 -12.37
CA ASP A 14 10.06 22.10 -12.36
C ASP A 14 9.30 21.41 -11.22
N VAL A 15 9.51 20.09 -11.07
CA VAL A 15 8.81 19.25 -10.10
C VAL A 15 9.82 18.47 -9.27
N VAL A 16 9.65 18.52 -7.95
CA VAL A 16 10.27 17.58 -7.02
C VAL A 16 9.22 16.61 -6.53
N VAL A 17 9.51 15.31 -6.58
CA VAL A 17 8.68 14.25 -6.04
C VAL A 17 9.39 13.62 -4.84
N LEU A 18 8.72 13.54 -3.69
CA LEU A 18 9.26 12.91 -2.48
C LEU A 18 8.77 11.47 -2.36
N GLY A 19 9.68 10.52 -2.42
CA GLY A 19 9.43 9.08 -2.29
C GLY A 19 9.37 8.34 -3.63
N ALA A 20 10.30 7.40 -3.82
CA ALA A 20 10.41 6.54 -5.00
C ALA A 20 9.67 5.19 -4.82
N GLY A 21 8.46 5.23 -4.25
CA GLY A 21 7.51 4.14 -4.27
C GLY A 21 6.66 4.14 -5.55
N ALA A 22 5.66 3.26 -5.65
CA ALA A 22 4.79 3.13 -6.82
C ALA A 22 4.16 4.48 -7.23
N ALA A 23 3.59 5.21 -6.29
CA ALA A 23 2.94 6.50 -6.56
C ALA A 23 3.94 7.56 -7.05
N GLY A 24 5.13 7.63 -6.43
CA GLY A 24 6.16 8.60 -6.82
C GLY A 24 6.76 8.32 -8.19
N LEU A 25 7.07 7.06 -8.50
CA LEU A 25 7.57 6.64 -9.81
C LEU A 25 6.54 6.93 -10.91
N MET A 26 5.28 6.54 -10.72
CA MET A 26 4.20 6.84 -11.67
C MET A 26 4.00 8.35 -11.87
N CYS A 27 3.99 9.14 -10.80
CA CYS A 27 3.83 10.58 -10.88
C CYS A 27 5.01 11.25 -11.61
N ALA A 28 6.24 10.84 -11.27
CA ALA A 28 7.45 11.39 -11.87
C ALA A 28 7.51 11.11 -13.37
N MET A 29 7.26 9.85 -13.78
CA MET A 29 7.17 9.45 -15.18
C MET A 29 6.13 10.28 -15.94
N GLN A 30 4.92 10.43 -15.40
CA GLN A 30 3.84 11.17 -16.06
C GLN A 30 4.13 12.66 -16.18
N ALA A 31 4.73 13.28 -15.17
CA ALA A 31 5.13 14.66 -15.21
C ALA A 31 6.25 14.90 -16.25
N ALA A 32 7.24 14.01 -16.29
CA ALA A 32 8.35 14.10 -17.25
C ALA A 32 7.89 13.90 -18.70
N ARG A 33 6.99 12.95 -18.97
CA ARG A 33 6.37 12.76 -20.29
C ARG A 33 5.59 13.99 -20.80
N ARG A 34 5.19 14.88 -19.87
CA ARG A 34 4.56 16.18 -20.19
C ARG A 34 5.59 17.31 -20.34
N GLY A 35 6.87 16.98 -20.49
CA GLY A 35 7.95 17.93 -20.71
C GLY A 35 8.45 18.68 -19.47
N ARG A 36 8.11 18.17 -18.24
CA ARG A 36 8.60 18.77 -17.00
C ARG A 36 9.96 18.19 -16.62
N LYS A 37 10.85 19.04 -16.10
CA LYS A 37 12.11 18.60 -15.46
C LYS A 37 11.78 18.06 -14.07
N VAL A 38 11.89 16.74 -13.90
CA VAL A 38 11.47 16.05 -12.68
C VAL A 38 12.65 15.50 -11.92
N LEU A 39 12.72 15.82 -10.61
CA LEU A 39 13.66 15.26 -9.67
C LEU A 39 12.88 14.44 -8.62
N LEU A 40 13.17 13.16 -8.55
CA LEU A 40 12.57 12.23 -7.60
C LEU A 40 13.57 11.94 -6.46
N LEU A 41 13.18 12.25 -5.23
CA LEU A 41 14.00 12.05 -4.03
C LEU A 41 13.53 10.83 -3.25
N GLU A 42 14.45 9.94 -2.97
CA GLU A 42 14.21 8.76 -2.12
C GLU A 42 15.13 8.80 -0.90
N ARG A 43 14.53 8.74 0.31
CA ARG A 43 15.29 8.76 1.56
C ARG A 43 16.15 7.52 1.73
N SER A 44 15.65 6.38 1.31
CA SER A 44 16.36 5.11 1.44
C SER A 44 17.40 4.91 0.33
N ASN A 45 18.22 3.88 0.51
CA ASN A 45 19.27 3.52 -0.46
C ASN A 45 18.74 2.85 -1.74
N LYS A 46 17.45 2.50 -1.80
CA LYS A 46 16.84 1.81 -2.94
C LYS A 46 15.39 2.27 -3.12
N PRO A 47 14.95 2.52 -4.38
CA PRO A 47 13.55 2.77 -4.68
C PRO A 47 12.70 1.50 -4.51
N GLY A 48 11.39 1.66 -4.42
CA GLY A 48 10.41 0.60 -4.58
C GLY A 48 10.37 -0.47 -3.48
N LYS A 49 10.91 -0.23 -2.27
CA LYS A 49 11.01 -1.25 -1.21
C LYS A 49 9.69 -1.95 -0.90
N LYS A 50 8.56 -1.23 -0.89
CA LYS A 50 7.24 -1.82 -0.66
C LYS A 50 6.75 -2.62 -1.87
N ILE A 51 7.10 -2.22 -3.10
CA ILE A 51 6.81 -3.00 -4.31
C ILE A 51 7.50 -4.38 -4.21
N LEU A 52 8.78 -4.38 -3.86
CA LEU A 52 9.57 -5.61 -3.77
C LEU A 52 9.05 -6.62 -2.73
N MET A 53 8.36 -6.15 -1.68
CA MET A 53 7.78 -7.02 -0.64
C MET A 53 6.32 -7.38 -0.89
N SER A 54 5.63 -6.66 -1.78
CA SER A 54 4.22 -6.90 -2.03
C SER A 54 3.97 -8.27 -2.63
N GLY A 55 2.81 -8.86 -2.31
CA GLY A 55 2.43 -10.16 -2.84
C GLY A 55 3.41 -11.29 -2.54
N GLY A 56 4.11 -11.25 -1.40
CA GLY A 56 5.12 -12.26 -1.05
C GLY A 56 6.34 -12.26 -2.00
N GLY A 57 6.68 -11.11 -2.58
CA GLY A 57 7.78 -10.96 -3.53
C GLY A 57 7.40 -11.15 -5.00
N ARG A 58 6.11 -11.38 -5.30
CA ARG A 58 5.57 -11.49 -6.67
C ARG A 58 4.75 -10.29 -7.12
N CYS A 59 4.57 -9.29 -6.29
CA CYS A 59 3.80 -8.09 -6.51
C CYS A 59 2.34 -8.36 -6.95
N ASN A 60 1.40 -8.23 -6.02
CA ASN A 60 0.01 -8.01 -6.41
C ASN A 60 -0.08 -6.60 -7.03
N PHE A 61 0.04 -6.50 -8.36
CA PHE A 61 0.24 -5.22 -9.01
C PHE A 61 -1.07 -4.52 -9.40
N THR A 62 -2.16 -5.27 -9.59
CA THR A 62 -3.52 -4.73 -9.77
C THR A 62 -4.58 -5.81 -9.53
N ASN A 63 -5.85 -5.41 -9.66
CA ASN A 63 -7.00 -6.31 -9.60
C ASN A 63 -7.93 -6.04 -10.80
N LEU A 64 -8.53 -7.09 -11.37
CA LEU A 64 -9.46 -6.98 -12.50
C LEU A 64 -10.73 -6.20 -12.15
N TYR A 65 -11.14 -6.22 -10.88
CA TYR A 65 -12.37 -5.62 -10.37
C TYR A 65 -12.12 -4.33 -9.60
N VAL A 66 -11.19 -3.49 -10.09
CA VAL A 66 -10.95 -2.16 -9.51
C VAL A 66 -12.14 -1.26 -9.76
N GLU A 67 -12.82 -0.87 -8.68
CA GLU A 67 -13.98 0.02 -8.69
C GLU A 67 -13.88 1.05 -7.56
N PRO A 68 -14.44 2.27 -7.73
CA PRO A 68 -14.34 3.33 -6.71
C PRO A 68 -14.89 2.93 -5.33
N ASN A 69 -15.88 2.06 -5.25
CA ASN A 69 -16.49 1.59 -4.00
C ASN A 69 -15.56 0.66 -3.19
N ARG A 70 -14.46 0.17 -3.79
CA ARG A 70 -13.43 -0.62 -3.10
C ARG A 70 -12.40 0.24 -2.38
N PHE A 71 -12.45 1.57 -2.53
CA PHE A 71 -11.55 2.51 -1.89
C PHE A 71 -12.25 3.19 -0.71
N LEU A 72 -11.95 2.71 0.49
CA LEU A 72 -12.57 3.22 1.71
C LEU A 72 -12.03 4.61 2.05
N SER A 73 -12.92 5.58 2.18
CA SER A 73 -12.58 6.97 2.47
C SER A 73 -13.81 7.70 3.02
N GLY A 74 -13.59 8.74 3.84
CA GLY A 74 -14.63 9.68 4.22
C GLY A 74 -15.23 10.48 3.05
N ASN A 75 -14.57 10.46 1.89
CA ASN A 75 -15.09 10.99 0.63
C ASN A 75 -15.19 9.87 -0.42
N PRO A 76 -16.37 9.28 -0.67
CA PRO A 76 -16.53 8.16 -1.61
C PRO A 76 -16.29 8.56 -3.07
N HIS A 77 -16.13 9.85 -3.35
CA HIS A 77 -15.86 10.35 -4.69
C HIS A 77 -14.38 10.64 -4.95
N PHE A 78 -13.53 10.56 -3.92
CA PHE A 78 -12.14 10.98 -3.97
C PHE A 78 -11.33 10.33 -5.11
N CYS A 79 -11.48 9.00 -5.28
CA CYS A 79 -10.70 8.24 -6.27
C CYS A 79 -11.32 8.19 -7.68
N LYS A 80 -12.59 8.57 -7.85
CA LYS A 80 -13.34 8.36 -9.11
C LYS A 80 -12.63 8.97 -10.33
N SER A 81 -12.22 10.23 -10.24
CA SER A 81 -11.54 10.91 -11.36
C SER A 81 -10.16 10.29 -11.66
N ALA A 82 -9.43 9.84 -10.66
CA ALA A 82 -8.14 9.19 -10.88
C ALA A 82 -8.32 7.84 -11.57
N LEU A 83 -9.22 7.00 -11.08
CA LEU A 83 -9.48 5.66 -11.63
C LEU A 83 -10.10 5.70 -13.04
N SER A 84 -10.87 6.75 -13.37
CA SER A 84 -11.40 6.90 -14.74
C SER A 84 -10.36 7.39 -15.76
N ARG A 85 -9.30 8.05 -15.32
CA ARG A 85 -8.23 8.56 -16.19
C ARG A 85 -7.06 7.60 -16.36
N TYR A 86 -6.87 6.72 -15.43
CA TYR A 86 -5.86 5.67 -15.46
C TYR A 86 -6.44 4.43 -14.76
N THR A 87 -6.85 3.48 -15.59
CA THR A 87 -7.55 2.28 -15.17
C THR A 87 -6.57 1.13 -14.88
N GLN A 88 -7.07 0.05 -14.30
CA GLN A 88 -6.29 -1.20 -14.20
C GLN A 88 -5.84 -1.72 -15.56
N TRP A 89 -6.63 -1.52 -16.61
CA TRP A 89 -6.31 -1.93 -17.98
C TRP A 89 -5.12 -1.15 -18.56
N ASP A 90 -5.05 0.16 -18.30
CA ASP A 90 -3.91 0.99 -18.71
C ASP A 90 -2.60 0.50 -18.04
N PHE A 91 -2.69 0.05 -16.77
CA PHE A 91 -1.53 -0.50 -16.09
C PHE A 91 -1.17 -1.90 -16.62
N MET A 92 -2.15 -2.75 -16.91
CA MET A 92 -1.93 -4.05 -17.54
C MET A 92 -1.29 -3.91 -18.92
N ASP A 93 -1.71 -2.94 -19.73
CA ASP A 93 -1.08 -2.63 -21.02
C ASP A 93 0.40 -2.22 -20.85
N LEU A 94 0.71 -1.46 -19.80
CA LEU A 94 2.09 -1.12 -19.47
C LEU A 94 2.91 -2.38 -19.13
N VAL A 95 2.38 -3.26 -18.29
CA VAL A 95 3.00 -4.54 -17.90
C VAL A 95 3.24 -5.42 -19.14
N GLN A 96 2.25 -5.51 -20.05
CA GLN A 96 2.36 -6.29 -21.28
C GLN A 96 3.41 -5.72 -22.24
N ARG A 97 3.49 -4.39 -22.40
CA ARG A 97 4.54 -3.74 -23.22
C ARG A 97 5.96 -4.10 -22.76
N HIS A 98 6.13 -4.27 -21.45
CA HIS A 98 7.39 -4.72 -20.87
C HIS A 98 7.54 -6.25 -20.85
N LYS A 99 6.59 -7.00 -21.46
CA LYS A 99 6.61 -8.46 -21.58
C LYS A 99 6.73 -9.18 -20.23
N ILE A 100 6.14 -8.62 -19.19
CA ILE A 100 6.11 -9.22 -17.86
C ILE A 100 4.97 -10.24 -17.84
N ALA A 101 5.32 -11.51 -17.60
CA ALA A 101 4.37 -12.59 -17.43
C ALA A 101 3.67 -12.49 -16.06
N TYR A 102 2.36 -12.77 -16.04
CA TYR A 102 1.54 -12.69 -14.83
C TYR A 102 0.36 -13.66 -14.90
N HIS A 103 -0.20 -13.97 -13.74
CA HIS A 103 -1.41 -14.79 -13.59
C HIS A 103 -2.41 -14.15 -12.64
N GLU A 104 -3.67 -14.53 -12.77
CA GLU A 104 -4.71 -14.29 -11.78
C GLU A 104 -4.63 -15.36 -10.70
N LYS A 105 -4.58 -14.95 -9.43
CA LYS A 105 -4.55 -15.87 -8.28
C LYS A 105 -5.96 -16.17 -7.78
N SER A 106 -6.65 -15.17 -7.26
CA SER A 106 -8.02 -15.29 -6.76
C SER A 106 -8.68 -13.91 -6.76
N GLN A 107 -9.99 -13.88 -6.92
CA GLN A 107 -10.80 -12.65 -6.84
C GLN A 107 -10.27 -11.48 -7.69
N GLY A 108 -9.71 -11.79 -8.85
CA GLY A 108 -9.18 -10.79 -9.79
C GLY A 108 -7.80 -10.24 -9.45
N GLU A 109 -7.13 -10.73 -8.41
CA GLU A 109 -5.77 -10.29 -8.06
C GLU A 109 -4.74 -10.77 -9.08
N LEU A 110 -3.93 -9.85 -9.61
CA LEU A 110 -2.90 -10.15 -10.61
C LEU A 110 -1.49 -10.09 -10.00
N PHE A 111 -0.74 -11.16 -10.19
CA PHE A 111 0.63 -11.33 -9.67
C PHE A 111 1.60 -11.62 -10.80
N CYS A 112 2.83 -11.07 -10.69
CA CYS A 112 3.92 -11.49 -11.57
C CYS A 112 4.24 -12.97 -11.35
N ASP A 113 4.55 -13.67 -12.45
CA ASP A 113 4.93 -15.08 -12.39
C ASP A 113 6.28 -15.28 -11.67
N ASP A 114 7.25 -14.41 -11.94
CA ASP A 114 8.60 -14.54 -11.40
C ASP A 114 8.83 -13.67 -10.15
N SER A 115 8.84 -12.35 -10.30
CA SER A 115 9.29 -11.46 -9.24
C SER A 115 8.67 -10.08 -9.30
N SER A 116 8.40 -9.51 -8.13
CA SER A 116 8.03 -8.10 -7.94
C SER A 116 9.07 -7.10 -8.47
N ARG A 117 10.32 -7.57 -8.65
CA ARG A 117 11.39 -6.75 -9.24
C ARG A 117 11.05 -6.33 -10.66
N GLN A 118 10.37 -7.17 -11.44
CA GLN A 118 9.97 -6.85 -12.82
C GLN A 118 9.10 -5.58 -12.87
N ILE A 119 8.15 -5.42 -11.95
CA ILE A 119 7.32 -4.20 -11.86
C ILE A 119 8.16 -2.99 -11.45
N LEU A 120 9.09 -3.15 -10.52
CA LEU A 120 9.98 -2.06 -10.12
C LEU A 120 10.88 -1.62 -11.27
N ASP A 121 11.54 -2.57 -11.92
CA ASP A 121 12.46 -2.31 -13.02
C ASP A 121 11.71 -1.64 -14.19
N MET A 122 10.51 -2.12 -14.55
CA MET A 122 9.62 -1.47 -15.51
C MET A 122 9.37 0.00 -15.18
N LEU A 123 9.00 0.31 -13.94
CA LEU A 123 8.73 1.70 -13.52
C LEU A 123 9.99 2.58 -13.55
N LEU A 124 11.14 2.01 -13.21
CA LEU A 124 12.44 2.70 -13.28
C LEU A 124 12.85 2.97 -14.73
N ASP A 125 12.69 2.01 -15.62
CA ASP A 125 12.97 2.15 -17.06
C ASP A 125 12.08 3.23 -17.67
N GLU A 126 10.81 3.24 -17.36
CA GLU A 126 9.86 4.26 -17.82
C GLU A 126 10.22 5.67 -17.29
N CYS A 127 10.67 5.76 -16.04
CA CYS A 127 11.19 7.01 -15.49
C CYS A 127 12.46 7.47 -16.22
N HIS A 128 13.39 6.53 -16.47
CA HIS A 128 14.63 6.82 -17.19
C HIS A 128 14.36 7.29 -18.63
N LEU A 129 13.51 6.57 -19.36
CA LEU A 129 13.09 6.93 -20.73
C LEU A 129 12.43 8.31 -20.80
N ALA A 130 11.69 8.69 -19.76
CA ALA A 130 11.07 10.01 -19.65
C ALA A 130 12.04 11.11 -19.20
N GLY A 131 13.30 10.79 -18.82
CA GLY A 131 14.29 11.75 -18.35
C GLY A 131 14.13 12.16 -16.88
N VAL A 132 13.47 11.35 -16.05
CA VAL A 132 13.37 11.55 -14.60
C VAL A 132 14.74 11.33 -13.97
N GLN A 133 15.17 12.26 -13.11
CA GLN A 133 16.34 12.03 -12.27
C GLN A 133 15.92 11.53 -10.91
N ILE A 134 16.57 10.46 -10.45
CA ILE A 134 16.27 9.80 -9.17
C ILE A 134 17.50 9.90 -8.26
N LEU A 135 17.34 10.52 -7.09
CA LEU A 135 18.35 10.58 -6.05
C LEU A 135 17.93 9.72 -4.85
N THR A 136 18.68 8.68 -4.58
CA THR A 136 18.55 7.85 -3.37
C THR A 136 19.41 8.39 -2.24
N ASN A 137 19.25 7.89 -1.01
CA ASN A 137 19.90 8.39 0.21
C ASN A 137 19.74 9.92 0.40
N CYS A 138 18.64 10.46 -0.11
CA CYS A 138 18.35 11.88 -0.08
C CYS A 138 17.14 12.16 0.84
N GLU A 139 17.42 12.28 2.13
CA GLU A 139 16.41 12.65 3.11
C GLU A 139 16.07 14.13 3.01
N THR A 140 14.77 14.44 3.05
CA THR A 140 14.26 15.81 3.12
C THR A 140 13.99 16.16 4.58
N HIS A 141 14.66 17.19 5.09
CA HIS A 141 14.57 17.59 6.49
C HIS A 141 13.50 18.67 6.71
N SER A 142 13.37 19.62 5.78
CA SER A 142 12.36 20.67 5.84
C SER A 142 11.95 21.13 4.45
N VAL A 143 10.74 21.68 4.37
CA VAL A 143 10.17 22.27 3.17
C VAL A 143 9.58 23.62 3.55
N HIS A 144 9.87 24.64 2.75
CA HIS A 144 9.27 25.95 2.85
C HIS A 144 8.67 26.35 1.50
N LYS A 145 7.65 27.18 1.49
CA LYS A 145 7.03 27.71 0.28
C LYS A 145 7.08 29.23 0.32
N ASN A 146 7.84 29.79 -0.60
CA ASN A 146 7.81 31.20 -0.96
C ASN A 146 7.26 31.29 -2.40
N GLU A 147 7.99 31.89 -3.32
CA GLU A 147 7.64 31.81 -4.76
C GLU A 147 7.80 30.40 -5.30
N ARG A 148 8.77 29.66 -4.77
CA ARG A 148 9.05 28.24 -5.08
C ARG A 148 9.05 27.42 -3.80
N PHE A 149 8.98 26.10 -3.95
CA PHE A 149 9.26 25.17 -2.85
C PHE A 149 10.76 25.10 -2.63
N GLU A 150 11.19 25.43 -1.43
CA GLU A 150 12.58 25.34 -0.98
C GLU A 150 12.72 24.17 -0.01
N LEU A 151 13.52 23.18 -0.40
CA LEU A 151 13.75 21.96 0.36
C LEU A 151 15.17 21.98 0.93
N LYS A 152 15.27 21.65 2.21
CA LYS A 152 16.56 21.33 2.84
C LYS A 152 16.72 19.82 2.88
N THR A 153 17.70 19.30 2.15
CA THR A 153 17.92 17.87 2.03
C THR A 153 19.31 17.44 2.50
N ALA A 154 19.51 16.13 2.69
CA ALA A 154 20.81 15.57 3.02
C ALA A 154 21.89 15.84 1.97
N THR A 155 21.50 16.08 0.72
CA THR A 155 22.42 16.37 -0.40
C THR A 155 22.56 17.86 -0.71
N GLY A 156 21.93 18.74 0.09
CA GLY A 156 21.95 20.19 -0.09
C GLY A 156 20.56 20.79 -0.35
N PRO A 157 20.49 22.12 -0.55
CA PRO A 157 19.22 22.80 -0.82
C PRO A 157 18.73 22.55 -2.24
N ILE A 158 17.43 22.36 -2.39
CA ILE A 158 16.74 22.15 -3.69
C ILE A 158 15.58 23.12 -3.77
N SER A 159 15.41 23.77 -4.95
CA SER A 159 14.30 24.67 -5.23
C SER A 159 13.49 24.16 -6.42
N ALA A 160 12.16 24.07 -6.29
CA ALA A 160 11.27 23.58 -7.32
C ALA A 160 9.99 24.43 -7.44
N GLN A 161 9.40 24.45 -8.64
CA GLN A 161 8.13 25.13 -8.87
C GLN A 161 6.97 24.39 -8.20
N SER A 162 7.01 23.05 -8.27
CA SER A 162 5.99 22.17 -7.72
C SER A 162 6.61 21.08 -6.84
N LEU A 163 5.88 20.69 -5.81
CA LEU A 163 6.24 19.62 -4.89
C LEU A 163 5.14 18.56 -4.87
N VAL A 164 5.53 17.30 -5.02
CA VAL A 164 4.64 16.15 -4.86
C VAL A 164 5.09 15.33 -3.67
N VAL A 165 4.17 15.06 -2.74
CA VAL A 165 4.43 14.24 -1.57
C VAL A 165 3.90 12.82 -1.84
N ALA A 166 4.81 11.89 -2.12
CA ALA A 166 4.52 10.47 -2.40
C ALA A 166 5.26 9.53 -1.43
N THR A 167 5.48 9.99 -0.19
CA THR A 167 6.26 9.30 0.84
C THR A 167 5.56 8.05 1.42
N GLY A 168 4.31 7.79 1.02
CA GLY A 168 3.46 6.75 1.58
C GLY A 168 2.93 7.14 2.97
N GLY A 169 2.27 6.19 3.62
CA GLY A 169 1.69 6.35 4.94
C GLY A 169 2.47 5.63 6.04
N LEU A 170 1.82 5.47 7.20
CA LEU A 170 2.40 4.88 8.42
C LEU A 170 2.62 3.35 8.35
N SER A 171 2.24 2.70 7.26
CA SER A 171 2.40 1.25 7.11
C SER A 171 3.87 0.85 7.01
N ILE A 172 4.22 -0.23 7.69
CA ILE A 172 5.54 -0.88 7.66
C ILE A 172 6.69 0.12 7.91
N PRO A 173 6.87 0.63 9.15
CA PRO A 173 7.90 1.61 9.47
C PRO A 173 9.33 1.16 9.08
N LYS A 174 9.63 -0.13 9.22
CA LYS A 174 10.92 -0.73 8.82
C LYS A 174 11.26 -0.55 7.33
N LEU A 175 10.25 -0.31 6.48
CA LEU A 175 10.43 -0.04 5.04
C LEU A 175 10.36 1.45 4.70
N GLY A 176 10.41 2.32 5.69
CA GLY A 176 10.39 3.76 5.50
C GLY A 176 9.00 4.41 5.60
N GLY A 177 7.97 3.67 6.06
CA GLY A 177 6.69 4.27 6.41
C GLY A 177 6.87 5.32 7.51
N SER A 178 6.41 6.56 7.28
CA SER A 178 6.54 7.65 8.24
C SER A 178 5.37 8.63 8.14
N GLY A 179 5.20 9.44 9.20
CA GLY A 179 4.20 10.51 9.22
C GLY A 179 4.63 11.79 8.50
N PHE A 180 5.77 11.81 7.80
CA PHE A 180 6.33 13.03 7.21
C PHE A 180 5.36 13.72 6.23
N GLY A 181 4.66 12.97 5.39
CA GLY A 181 3.65 13.52 4.49
C GLY A 181 2.49 14.20 5.23
N TYR A 182 2.04 13.63 6.34
CA TYR A 182 1.01 14.24 7.19
C TYR A 182 1.51 15.49 7.91
N GLN A 183 2.78 15.52 8.33
CA GLN A 183 3.40 16.70 8.93
C GLN A 183 3.47 17.84 7.92
N LEU A 184 3.90 17.57 6.69
CA LEU A 184 3.91 18.55 5.61
C LEU A 184 2.50 19.07 5.30
N ALA A 185 1.52 18.17 5.20
CA ALA A 185 0.14 18.58 4.93
C ALA A 185 -0.36 19.56 6.00
N ARG A 186 -0.14 19.28 7.29
CA ARG A 186 -0.51 20.20 8.39
C ARG A 186 0.28 21.50 8.34
N GLN A 187 1.57 21.45 7.99
CA GLN A 187 2.41 22.65 7.83
C GLN A 187 1.86 23.61 6.76
N PHE A 188 1.19 23.07 5.75
CA PHE A 188 0.53 23.84 4.69
C PHE A 188 -0.98 24.01 4.91
N ASP A 189 -1.43 23.92 6.15
CA ASP A 189 -2.81 24.15 6.59
C ASP A 189 -3.84 23.24 5.90
N LEU A 190 -3.41 22.06 5.44
CA LEU A 190 -4.31 21.06 4.90
C LEU A 190 -4.94 20.25 6.03
N ASN A 191 -6.25 20.04 5.95
CA ASN A 191 -6.96 19.21 6.91
C ASN A 191 -6.56 17.73 6.74
N VAL A 192 -5.89 17.16 7.75
CA VAL A 192 -5.51 15.75 7.79
C VAL A 192 -6.49 15.00 8.68
N LEU A 193 -7.36 14.22 8.07
CA LEU A 193 -8.30 13.37 8.79
C LEU A 193 -7.57 12.35 9.68
N PRO A 194 -8.17 11.92 10.80
CA PRO A 194 -7.61 10.84 11.61
C PRO A 194 -7.33 9.61 10.78
N THR A 195 -6.12 9.06 10.93
CA THR A 195 -5.73 7.84 10.23
C THR A 195 -6.13 6.62 11.04
N ARG A 196 -6.62 5.59 10.36
CA ARG A 196 -6.93 4.27 10.95
C ARG A 196 -6.08 3.20 10.30
N ALA A 197 -5.75 2.16 11.07
CA ALA A 197 -5.14 0.96 10.53
C ALA A 197 -6.18 0.22 9.65
N GLY A 198 -5.76 -0.28 8.52
CA GLY A 198 -6.56 -1.11 7.63
C GLY A 198 -5.73 -2.29 7.13
N LEU A 199 -6.37 -3.42 6.82
CA LEU A 199 -5.70 -4.68 6.45
C LEU A 199 -4.69 -5.13 7.52
N VAL A 200 -5.10 -5.08 8.80
CA VAL A 200 -4.26 -5.44 9.94
C VAL A 200 -4.88 -6.59 10.74
N PRO A 201 -4.08 -7.42 11.43
CA PRO A 201 -4.59 -8.42 12.35
C PRO A 201 -5.32 -7.79 13.53
N PHE A 202 -6.29 -8.51 14.09
CA PHE A 202 -6.85 -8.22 15.41
C PHE A 202 -5.95 -8.79 16.49
N THR A 203 -5.69 -8.03 17.54
CA THR A 203 -4.87 -8.45 18.69
C THR A 203 -5.70 -8.42 19.96
N PHE A 204 -5.47 -9.38 20.84
CA PHE A 204 -6.15 -9.52 22.13
C PHE A 204 -5.16 -9.40 23.29
N THR A 205 -5.66 -8.92 24.42
CA THR A 205 -4.89 -8.77 25.68
C THR A 205 -5.54 -9.46 26.87
N ASP A 206 -6.69 -10.08 26.64
CA ASP A 206 -7.55 -10.76 27.61
C ASP A 206 -7.52 -12.30 27.47
N SER A 207 -8.54 -12.97 27.96
CA SER A 207 -8.71 -14.43 27.85
C SER A 207 -8.68 -14.95 26.40
N MET A 208 -9.08 -14.12 25.43
CA MET A 208 -8.98 -14.48 24.01
C MET A 208 -7.54 -14.61 23.55
N HIS A 209 -6.60 -13.86 24.16
CA HIS A 209 -5.17 -14.00 23.88
C HIS A 209 -4.66 -15.40 24.22
N GLU A 210 -5.09 -15.98 25.35
CA GLU A 210 -4.69 -17.35 25.75
C GLU A 210 -5.17 -18.38 24.72
N ILE A 211 -6.44 -18.25 24.29
CA ILE A 211 -7.04 -19.15 23.29
C ILE A 211 -6.30 -19.04 21.95
N THR A 212 -6.10 -17.83 21.45
CA THR A 212 -5.45 -17.62 20.15
C THR A 212 -3.98 -18.05 20.17
N SER A 213 -3.27 -17.84 21.28
CA SER A 213 -1.88 -18.30 21.45
C SER A 213 -1.76 -19.82 21.41
N ARG A 214 -2.67 -20.54 22.08
CA ARG A 214 -2.69 -22.02 22.09
C ARG A 214 -3.02 -22.61 20.72
N LEU A 215 -3.82 -21.91 19.91
CA LEU A 215 -4.21 -22.32 18.57
C LEU A 215 -3.30 -21.74 17.48
N SER A 216 -2.22 -21.07 17.85
CA SER A 216 -1.32 -20.39 16.90
C SER A 216 -0.84 -21.32 15.78
N GLY A 217 -1.00 -20.88 14.53
CA GLY A 217 -0.70 -21.65 13.34
C GLY A 217 -1.89 -22.40 12.74
N LEU A 218 -3.01 -22.52 13.45
CA LEU A 218 -4.24 -23.11 12.90
C LEU A 218 -4.91 -22.10 11.96
N ALA A 219 -5.24 -22.55 10.75
CA ALA A 219 -6.03 -21.81 9.78
C ALA A 219 -7.31 -22.59 9.42
N LEU A 220 -8.42 -21.88 9.23
CA LEU A 220 -9.69 -22.45 8.81
C LEU A 220 -10.53 -21.43 8.02
N GLU A 221 -11.37 -21.94 7.13
CA GLU A 221 -12.35 -21.12 6.41
C GLU A 221 -13.45 -20.67 7.37
N VAL A 222 -13.74 -19.38 7.37
CA VAL A 222 -14.75 -18.75 8.22
C VAL A 222 -15.60 -17.76 7.42
N ALA A 223 -16.77 -17.41 7.98
CA ALA A 223 -17.47 -16.18 7.62
C ALA A 223 -17.38 -15.23 8.81
N ALA A 224 -16.65 -14.13 8.64
CA ALA A 224 -16.46 -13.11 9.66
C ALA A 224 -17.20 -11.82 9.28
N SER A 225 -17.90 -11.19 10.23
CA SER A 225 -18.72 -10.02 9.96
C SER A 225 -18.68 -8.96 11.06
N THR A 226 -18.80 -7.72 10.66
CA THR A 226 -19.26 -6.57 11.44
C THR A 226 -20.73 -6.29 11.09
N PRO A 227 -21.40 -5.33 11.73
CA PRO A 227 -22.75 -4.94 11.33
C PRO A 227 -22.89 -4.56 9.85
N ASP A 228 -21.85 -3.96 9.26
CA ASP A 228 -21.91 -3.38 7.91
C ASP A 228 -21.28 -4.26 6.83
N MET A 229 -20.44 -5.25 7.19
CA MET A 229 -19.68 -6.01 6.20
C MET A 229 -19.40 -7.44 6.63
N SER A 230 -19.33 -8.35 5.65
CA SER A 230 -19.00 -9.76 5.87
C SER A 230 -17.99 -10.24 4.83
N PHE A 231 -17.06 -11.08 5.28
CA PHE A 231 -16.05 -11.74 4.44
C PHE A 231 -15.99 -13.24 4.74
N SER A 232 -16.00 -14.05 3.67
CA SER A 232 -15.80 -15.50 3.75
C SER A 232 -14.47 -15.86 3.13
N ASP A 233 -13.50 -16.25 3.97
CA ASP A 233 -12.13 -16.58 3.57
C ASP A 233 -11.41 -17.24 4.75
N ALA A 234 -10.13 -17.60 4.58
CA ALA A 234 -9.32 -18.16 5.64
C ALA A 234 -9.06 -17.17 6.78
N MET A 235 -9.22 -17.64 8.01
CA MET A 235 -8.78 -17.02 9.25
C MET A 235 -7.60 -17.79 9.81
N LEU A 236 -6.60 -17.09 10.34
CA LEU A 236 -5.41 -17.65 10.96
C LEU A 236 -5.33 -17.26 12.44
N PHE A 237 -5.22 -18.24 13.33
CA PHE A 237 -4.84 -18.00 14.72
C PHE A 237 -3.34 -17.69 14.83
N THR A 238 -3.02 -16.63 15.56
CA THR A 238 -1.63 -16.22 15.81
C THR A 238 -1.38 -16.12 17.32
N HIS A 239 -0.12 -16.08 17.72
CA HIS A 239 0.27 -15.86 19.12
C HIS A 239 -0.20 -14.52 19.70
N ARG A 240 -0.75 -13.61 18.90
CA ARG A 240 -1.24 -12.30 19.36
C ARG A 240 -2.73 -12.09 19.13
N GLY A 241 -3.38 -12.96 18.35
CA GLY A 241 -4.78 -12.79 18.01
C GLY A 241 -5.14 -13.45 16.67
N LEU A 242 -5.97 -12.80 15.87
CA LEU A 242 -6.52 -13.33 14.62
C LEU A 242 -6.00 -12.58 13.41
N SER A 243 -5.58 -13.32 12.40
CA SER A 243 -5.10 -12.82 11.11
C SER A 243 -5.75 -13.64 9.98
N GLY A 244 -5.16 -13.63 8.80
CA GLY A 244 -5.71 -14.29 7.62
C GLY A 244 -6.59 -13.36 6.78
N PRO A 245 -6.85 -13.71 5.51
CA PRO A 245 -7.53 -12.82 4.57
C PRO A 245 -8.88 -12.29 5.07
N ALA A 246 -9.73 -13.14 5.66
CA ALA A 246 -11.02 -12.73 6.21
C ALA A 246 -10.88 -11.63 7.27
N MET A 247 -9.96 -11.81 8.21
CA MET A 247 -9.78 -10.88 9.32
C MET A 247 -9.10 -9.58 8.87
N LEU A 248 -8.11 -9.68 7.97
CA LEU A 248 -7.43 -8.51 7.42
C LEU A 248 -8.38 -7.61 6.63
N GLN A 249 -9.23 -8.19 5.80
CA GLN A 249 -10.24 -7.43 5.05
C GLN A 249 -11.24 -6.79 6.01
N LEU A 250 -11.77 -7.57 6.98
CA LEU A 250 -12.75 -7.09 7.95
C LEU A 250 -12.23 -5.93 8.79
N SER A 251 -10.93 -5.91 9.14
CA SER A 251 -10.31 -4.86 9.95
C SER A 251 -10.42 -3.46 9.32
N SER A 252 -10.57 -3.37 8.00
CA SER A 252 -10.75 -2.11 7.29
C SER A 252 -12.15 -1.50 7.50
N TYR A 253 -13.12 -2.31 7.88
CA TYR A 253 -14.53 -1.92 8.10
C TYR A 253 -14.89 -1.85 9.58
N TRP A 254 -14.13 -2.51 10.44
CA TRP A 254 -14.38 -2.55 11.88
C TRP A 254 -14.12 -1.18 12.54
N HIS A 255 -15.00 -0.77 13.45
CA HIS A 255 -14.85 0.42 14.28
C HIS A 255 -14.64 0.03 15.74
N ASP A 256 -13.97 0.91 16.50
CA ASP A 256 -13.75 0.71 17.93
C ASP A 256 -15.06 0.44 18.66
N SER A 257 -15.05 -0.57 19.53
CA SER A 257 -16.20 -1.05 20.31
C SER A 257 -17.25 -1.86 19.55
N GLU A 258 -17.09 -2.11 18.24
CA GLU A 258 -17.97 -3.02 17.51
C GLU A 258 -17.62 -4.48 17.80
N GLN A 259 -18.67 -5.31 17.84
CA GLN A 259 -18.52 -6.75 17.93
C GLN A 259 -18.22 -7.35 16.55
N ILE A 260 -17.34 -8.35 16.53
CA ILE A 260 -17.09 -9.19 15.37
C ILE A 260 -17.74 -10.53 15.60
N SER A 261 -18.58 -10.97 14.66
CA SER A 261 -19.14 -12.31 14.65
C SER A 261 -18.34 -13.20 13.70
N ILE A 262 -17.96 -14.39 14.16
CA ILE A 262 -17.20 -15.35 13.36
C ILE A 262 -17.94 -16.68 13.33
N ASN A 263 -18.41 -17.07 12.16
CA ASN A 263 -18.95 -18.40 11.90
C ASN A 263 -17.79 -19.32 11.51
N LEU A 264 -17.47 -20.29 12.36
CA LEU A 264 -16.40 -21.26 12.17
C LEU A 264 -16.76 -22.43 11.25
N LEU A 265 -18.04 -22.55 10.85
CA LEU A 265 -18.56 -23.59 9.96
C LEU A 265 -19.47 -22.99 8.89
N PRO A 266 -18.95 -22.09 8.03
CA PRO A 266 -19.78 -21.32 7.10
C PRO A 266 -20.48 -22.20 6.03
N SER A 267 -19.91 -23.36 5.71
CA SER A 267 -20.43 -24.29 4.70
C SER A 267 -21.34 -25.39 5.26
N ARG A 268 -21.64 -25.39 6.55
CA ARG A 268 -22.41 -26.46 7.21
C ARG A 268 -23.36 -25.89 8.25
N ASP A 269 -24.50 -26.56 8.44
CA ASP A 269 -25.35 -26.33 9.60
C ASP A 269 -24.68 -26.92 10.85
N PRO A 270 -24.29 -26.10 11.86
CA PRO A 270 -23.63 -26.57 13.06
C PRO A 270 -24.44 -27.61 13.84
N ALA A 271 -25.79 -27.46 13.89
CA ALA A 271 -26.66 -28.37 14.59
C ALA A 271 -26.66 -29.77 13.95
N HIS A 272 -26.78 -29.81 12.63
CA HIS A 272 -26.73 -31.04 11.85
C HIS A 272 -25.35 -31.72 11.99
N TRP A 273 -24.27 -30.95 11.90
CA TRP A 273 -22.90 -31.47 12.04
C TRP A 273 -22.65 -32.08 13.42
N ILE A 274 -23.10 -31.43 14.52
CA ILE A 274 -22.99 -31.95 15.87
C ILE A 274 -23.77 -33.25 16.04
N ILE A 275 -24.99 -33.33 15.51
CA ILE A 275 -25.83 -34.53 15.60
C ILE A 275 -25.17 -35.70 14.88
N GLU A 276 -24.64 -35.50 13.68
CA GLU A 276 -23.93 -36.54 12.92
C GLU A 276 -22.68 -37.05 13.66
N HIS A 277 -21.89 -36.14 14.23
CA HIS A 277 -20.67 -36.53 14.95
C HIS A 277 -20.97 -37.23 16.26
N LYS A 278 -22.00 -36.84 17.00
CA LYS A 278 -22.46 -37.58 18.19
C LYS A 278 -22.91 -38.99 17.83
N ARG A 279 -23.51 -39.21 16.68
CA ARG A 279 -23.91 -40.56 16.22
C ARG A 279 -22.72 -41.46 15.85
N ARG A 280 -21.62 -40.84 15.34
CA ARG A 280 -20.40 -41.55 14.92
C ARG A 280 -19.39 -41.79 16.05
N SER A 281 -19.45 -41.03 17.12
CA SER A 281 -18.58 -41.15 18.28
C SER A 281 -19.40 -41.09 19.58
N PRO A 282 -20.26 -42.07 19.82
CA PRO A 282 -20.91 -42.19 21.14
C PRO A 282 -19.83 -42.49 22.20
N ARG A 283 -19.81 -41.67 23.25
CA ARG A 283 -19.02 -42.00 24.46
C ARG A 283 -19.69 -43.13 25.20
#